data_6f803c25352f22b48fc1c4a8c141e1f1
#
_entry.id   6f803c25352f22b48fc1c4a8c141e1f1
#
_cell.length_a   1.000
_cell.length_b   1.000
_cell.length_c   1.000
_cell.angle_alpha   90.00
_cell.angle_beta   90.00
_cell.angle_gamma   90.00
#
_symmetry.space_group_name_H-M   'P 1'
#
loop_
_entity.id
_entity.type
_entity.pdbx_description
1 polymer ?
#
loop_
_entity_poly.entity_id
_entity_poly.type
_entity_poly.pdbx_seq_one_letter_code
_entity_poly.pdbx_strand_id
1 'polypeptide(L)'
;TSAALGENDWAHSWQKYYRPMAVGERLYIVPEWERGRPVPPGRTPLYLNPGLTFGTGSHASTQLCLMGEERYTVPGRTVLDLGCGSGILSIAALRLGAKKAFACDIDDKCQDVAYENAALNGIGRDTYTVRVGDILTDQALQAEIGGGYDIVLANIVADVIIALAPAVRPLLAEHGVFLCSGIIDTRADEVRAALVSHGLRVTEK
;
A
#
# COMPACT_ATOMS: atom_id res chain seq x y z
N THR A 1 -12.29 15.95 -44.20
CA THR A 1 -13.12 15.75 -43.00
C THR A 1 -12.30 15.05 -41.94
N SER A 2 -11.59 15.82 -41.10
CA SER A 2 -10.92 15.34 -39.91
C SER A 2 -11.96 15.00 -38.87
N ALA A 3 -12.14 13.72 -38.56
CA ALA A 3 -12.88 13.28 -37.42
C ALA A 3 -12.08 13.67 -36.18
N ALA A 4 -12.62 14.55 -35.34
CA ALA A 4 -12.11 14.81 -34.02
C ALA A 4 -12.23 13.51 -33.23
N LEU A 5 -11.09 12.88 -32.94
CA LEU A 5 -11.00 11.84 -31.94
C LEU A 5 -11.41 12.48 -30.62
N GLY A 6 -12.53 12.06 -30.05
CA GLY A 6 -13.08 12.65 -28.84
C GLY A 6 -12.12 12.47 -27.66
N GLU A 7 -12.08 13.47 -26.76
CA GLU A 7 -11.29 13.43 -25.51
C GLU A 7 -11.52 12.15 -24.69
N ASN A 8 -12.67 11.48 -24.85
CA ASN A 8 -12.99 10.20 -24.22
C ASN A 8 -12.19 9.01 -24.75
N ASP A 9 -11.73 9.03 -26.00
CA ASP A 9 -10.94 7.91 -26.56
C ASP A 9 -9.50 7.90 -26.02
N TRP A 10 -8.99 9.06 -25.64
CA TRP A 10 -7.67 9.17 -25.01
C TRP A 10 -7.70 8.77 -23.54
N ALA A 11 -8.75 9.15 -22.81
CA ALA A 11 -8.88 8.90 -21.38
C ALA A 11 -8.92 7.38 -21.04
N HIS A 12 -9.36 6.54 -21.97
CA HIS A 12 -9.50 5.10 -21.73
C HIS A 12 -8.55 4.22 -22.55
N SER A 13 -7.74 4.83 -23.43
CA SER A 13 -6.84 4.06 -24.32
C SER A 13 -5.79 3.24 -23.57
N TRP A 14 -5.36 3.68 -22.38
CA TRP A 14 -4.40 2.98 -21.51
C TRP A 14 -5.01 1.79 -20.77
N GLN A 15 -6.34 1.78 -20.52
CA GLN A 15 -7.03 0.69 -19.82
C GLN A 15 -6.85 -0.67 -20.52
N LYS A 16 -6.77 -0.69 -21.85
CA LYS A 16 -6.55 -1.90 -22.63
C LYS A 16 -5.17 -2.56 -22.38
N TYR A 17 -4.22 -1.80 -21.85
CA TYR A 17 -2.88 -2.30 -21.53
C TYR A 17 -2.76 -2.77 -20.07
N TYR A 18 -3.70 -2.37 -19.20
CA TYR A 18 -3.71 -2.79 -17.82
C TYR A 18 -4.54 -4.07 -17.68
N ARG A 19 -3.86 -5.19 -17.47
CA ARG A 19 -4.46 -6.52 -17.37
C ARG A 19 -4.43 -7.02 -15.94
N PRO A 20 -5.40 -7.89 -15.54
CA PRO A 20 -5.31 -8.59 -14.28
C PRO A 20 -3.99 -9.35 -14.16
N MET A 21 -3.39 -9.30 -12.98
CA MET A 21 -2.10 -9.94 -12.73
C MET A 21 -2.06 -10.65 -11.37
N ALA A 22 -1.39 -11.80 -11.35
CA ALA A 22 -1.07 -12.50 -10.12
C ALA A 22 0.14 -11.84 -9.45
N VAL A 23 0.06 -11.66 -8.12
CA VAL A 23 1.17 -11.20 -7.30
C VAL A 23 1.33 -12.17 -6.14
N GLY A 24 2.57 -12.62 -5.88
CA GLY A 24 2.82 -13.65 -4.91
C GLY A 24 2.03 -14.93 -5.17
N GLU A 25 1.63 -15.60 -4.11
CA GLU A 25 0.87 -16.85 -4.17
C GLU A 25 -0.64 -16.66 -3.98
N ARG A 26 -1.04 -15.62 -3.24
CA ARG A 26 -2.41 -15.43 -2.76
C ARG A 26 -3.18 -14.30 -3.43
N LEU A 27 -2.52 -13.28 -3.97
CA LEU A 27 -3.17 -12.09 -4.50
C LEU A 27 -3.37 -12.15 -6.02
N TYR A 28 -4.44 -11.51 -6.48
CA TYR A 28 -4.76 -11.32 -7.88
C TYR A 28 -5.30 -9.90 -8.09
N ILE A 29 -4.49 -9.01 -8.63
CA ILE A 29 -4.86 -7.62 -8.89
C ILE A 29 -5.76 -7.58 -10.11
N VAL A 30 -6.92 -6.93 -9.98
CA VAL A 30 -7.93 -6.82 -11.03
C VAL A 30 -8.36 -5.37 -11.16
N PRO A 31 -8.19 -4.74 -12.34
CA PRO A 31 -8.74 -3.40 -12.55
C PRO A 31 -10.28 -3.44 -12.50
N GLU A 32 -10.89 -2.33 -12.04
CA GLU A 32 -12.33 -2.29 -11.78
C GLU A 32 -13.19 -2.67 -13.01
N TRP A 33 -12.76 -2.32 -14.22
CA TRP A 33 -13.48 -2.65 -15.47
C TRP A 33 -13.37 -4.13 -15.88
N GLU A 34 -12.53 -4.90 -15.21
CA GLU A 34 -12.39 -6.35 -15.40
C GLU A 34 -13.07 -7.15 -14.25
N ARG A 35 -13.85 -6.47 -13.39
CA ARG A 35 -14.49 -6.99 -12.18
C ARG A 35 -15.52 -8.04 -12.53
N GLY A 36 -15.56 -8.91 -13.13
CA GLY A 36 -16.48 -10.00 -13.46
C GLY A 36 -15.75 -11.18 -14.06
N ARG A 37 -14.45 -11.03 -14.28
CA ARG A 37 -13.63 -12.10 -14.79
C ARG A 37 -13.37 -13.16 -13.74
N PRO A 38 -13.23 -14.43 -14.16
CA PRO A 38 -12.85 -15.50 -13.24
C PRO A 38 -11.51 -15.20 -12.57
N VAL A 39 -11.48 -15.39 -11.25
CA VAL A 39 -10.26 -15.31 -10.45
C VAL A 39 -9.63 -16.71 -10.39
N PRO A 40 -8.31 -16.85 -10.59
CA PRO A 40 -7.65 -18.14 -10.49
C PRO A 40 -7.89 -18.80 -9.13
N PRO A 41 -8.08 -20.12 -9.07
CA PRO A 41 -8.31 -20.83 -7.81
C PRO A 41 -7.24 -20.55 -6.76
N GLY A 42 -7.66 -20.36 -5.51
CA GLY A 42 -6.76 -20.11 -4.37
C GLY A 42 -6.25 -18.66 -4.25
N ARG A 43 -6.65 -17.77 -5.16
CA ARG A 43 -6.24 -16.37 -5.10
C ARG A 43 -7.35 -15.45 -4.60
N THR A 44 -6.97 -14.44 -3.87
CA THR A 44 -7.83 -13.36 -3.37
C THR A 44 -7.81 -12.21 -4.37
N PRO A 45 -8.95 -11.81 -4.93
CA PRO A 45 -9.01 -10.66 -5.83
C PRO A 45 -8.81 -9.36 -5.05
N LEU A 46 -8.04 -8.45 -5.64
CA LEU A 46 -7.79 -7.10 -5.19
C LEU A 46 -8.21 -6.15 -6.32
N TYR A 47 -9.38 -5.53 -6.18
CA TYR A 47 -9.94 -4.64 -7.17
C TYR A 47 -9.42 -3.22 -6.99
N LEU A 48 -8.97 -2.60 -8.06
CA LEU A 48 -8.40 -1.25 -8.04
C LEU A 48 -8.84 -0.46 -9.27
N ASN A 49 -8.95 0.86 -9.08
CA ASN A 49 -8.95 1.82 -10.16
C ASN A 49 -7.52 2.38 -10.34
N PRO A 50 -6.76 1.92 -11.33
CA PRO A 50 -5.37 2.31 -11.50
C PRO A 50 -5.17 3.71 -12.13
N GLY A 51 -6.24 4.42 -12.45
CA GLY A 51 -6.17 5.72 -13.16
C GLY A 51 -5.98 6.95 -12.28
N LEU A 52 -6.06 6.82 -10.97
CA LEU A 52 -6.25 7.99 -10.11
C LEU A 52 -4.99 8.42 -9.33
N THR A 53 -4.07 7.49 -8.98
CA THR A 53 -2.86 7.79 -8.21
C THR A 53 -1.75 6.78 -8.47
N PHE A 54 -0.57 7.02 -7.87
CA PHE A 54 0.51 6.03 -7.79
C PHE A 54 0.06 4.80 -6.97
N GLY A 55 0.58 3.61 -7.32
CA GLY A 55 0.23 2.37 -6.60
C GLY A 55 -0.77 1.50 -7.37
N THR A 56 -0.55 1.34 -8.68
CA THR A 56 -1.41 0.49 -9.55
C THR A 56 -1.14 -1.00 -9.39
N GLY A 57 -0.14 -1.39 -8.59
CA GLY A 57 0.29 -2.79 -8.43
C GLY A 57 1.21 -3.32 -9.52
N SER A 58 1.40 -2.59 -10.62
CA SER A 58 2.32 -3.00 -11.71
C SER A 58 3.79 -2.72 -11.38
N HIS A 59 4.08 -1.81 -10.46
CA HIS A 59 5.44 -1.46 -10.04
C HIS A 59 6.08 -2.60 -9.25
N ALA A 60 7.34 -2.92 -9.54
CA ALA A 60 8.08 -3.99 -8.84
C ALA A 60 8.14 -3.77 -7.33
N SER A 61 8.33 -2.52 -6.87
CA SER A 61 8.35 -2.20 -5.44
C SER A 61 7.03 -2.52 -4.73
N THR A 62 5.90 -2.24 -5.38
CA THR A 62 4.56 -2.57 -4.86
C THR A 62 4.35 -4.08 -4.79
N GLN A 63 4.77 -4.81 -5.83
CA GLN A 63 4.68 -6.27 -5.85
C GLN A 63 5.51 -6.91 -4.74
N LEU A 64 6.73 -6.40 -4.49
CA LEU A 64 7.59 -6.88 -3.40
C LEU A 64 6.94 -6.66 -2.03
N CYS A 65 6.32 -5.49 -1.79
CA CYS A 65 5.56 -5.26 -0.56
C CYS A 65 4.39 -6.24 -0.43
N LEU A 66 3.58 -6.42 -1.47
CA LEU A 66 2.44 -7.34 -1.47
C LEU A 66 2.88 -8.79 -1.20
N MET A 67 3.98 -9.24 -1.80
CA MET A 67 4.55 -10.57 -1.54
C MET A 67 5.04 -10.70 -0.08
N GLY A 68 5.64 -9.65 0.47
CA GLY A 68 6.02 -9.59 1.88
C GLY A 68 4.80 -9.65 2.80
N GLU A 69 3.75 -8.90 2.49
CA GLU A 69 2.50 -8.92 3.25
C GLU A 69 1.85 -10.31 3.33
N GLU A 70 1.88 -11.08 2.25
CA GLU A 70 1.33 -12.44 2.23
C GLU A 70 1.93 -13.34 3.32
N ARG A 71 3.19 -13.10 3.70
CA ARG A 71 3.90 -13.88 4.72
C ARG A 71 3.53 -13.47 6.13
N TYR A 72 3.30 -12.17 6.35
CA TYR A 72 3.13 -11.60 7.68
C TYR A 72 1.68 -11.29 8.02
N THR A 73 0.80 -11.11 7.02
CA THR A 73 -0.60 -10.86 7.26
C THR A 73 -1.34 -12.16 7.57
N VAL A 74 -1.73 -12.29 8.82
CA VAL A 74 -2.58 -13.36 9.32
C VAL A 74 -3.84 -12.76 9.94
N PRO A 75 -4.94 -13.52 10.08
CA PRO A 75 -6.18 -13.02 10.67
C PRO A 75 -5.97 -12.34 12.02
N GLY A 76 -6.60 -11.18 12.21
CA GLY A 76 -6.57 -10.42 13.46
C GLY A 76 -5.44 -9.39 13.59
N ARG A 77 -4.49 -9.34 12.66
CA ARG A 77 -3.39 -8.36 12.65
C ARG A 77 -3.89 -6.94 12.36
N THR A 78 -3.20 -5.97 12.94
CA THR A 78 -3.40 -4.53 12.68
C THR A 78 -2.29 -4.01 11.79
N VAL A 79 -2.65 -3.13 10.86
CA VAL A 79 -1.75 -2.65 9.80
C VAL A 79 -1.71 -1.13 9.78
N LEU A 80 -0.52 -0.56 9.62
CA LEU A 80 -0.28 0.85 9.34
C LEU A 80 0.41 0.99 7.98
N ASP A 81 -0.13 1.83 7.10
CA ASP A 81 0.38 2.07 5.75
C ASP A 81 0.81 3.52 5.60
N LEU A 82 2.10 3.77 5.51
CA LEU A 82 2.72 5.07 5.44
C LEU A 82 3.06 5.45 3.99
N GLY A 83 2.43 6.51 3.47
CA GLY A 83 2.50 6.86 2.06
C GLY A 83 1.63 5.91 1.23
N CYS A 84 0.34 5.81 1.58
CA CYS A 84 -0.53 4.76 1.09
C CYS A 84 -0.93 4.89 -0.40
N GLY A 85 -0.84 6.08 -0.99
CA GLY A 85 -1.24 6.33 -2.37
C GLY A 85 -2.65 5.84 -2.68
N SER A 86 -2.77 4.86 -3.56
CA SER A 86 -4.04 4.21 -3.91
C SER A 86 -4.66 3.37 -2.79
N GLY A 87 -3.96 3.15 -1.68
CA GLY A 87 -4.35 2.26 -0.60
C GLY A 87 -4.11 0.78 -0.88
N ILE A 88 -3.41 0.44 -1.97
CA ILE A 88 -3.27 -0.96 -2.42
C ILE A 88 -2.73 -1.89 -1.34
N LEU A 89 -1.71 -1.48 -0.56
CA LEU A 89 -1.11 -2.32 0.46
C LEU A 89 -2.07 -2.55 1.63
N SER A 90 -2.61 -1.49 2.22
CA SER A 90 -3.58 -1.59 3.30
C SER A 90 -4.84 -2.37 2.92
N ILE A 91 -5.34 -2.20 1.69
CA ILE A 91 -6.50 -2.94 1.17
C ILE A 91 -6.13 -4.42 0.97
N ALA A 92 -4.93 -4.72 0.47
CA ALA A 92 -4.45 -6.10 0.34
C ALA A 92 -4.35 -6.79 1.69
N ALA A 93 -3.78 -6.13 2.70
CA ALA A 93 -3.73 -6.65 4.07
C ALA A 93 -5.12 -7.00 4.62
N LEU A 94 -6.11 -6.09 4.45
CA LEU A 94 -7.49 -6.35 4.87
C LEU A 94 -8.12 -7.52 4.11
N ARG A 95 -7.87 -7.64 2.81
CA ARG A 95 -8.33 -8.77 1.99
C ARG A 95 -7.66 -10.09 2.38
N LEU A 96 -6.45 -10.05 2.91
CA LEU A 96 -5.72 -11.21 3.45
C LEU A 96 -6.12 -11.57 4.88
N GLY A 97 -6.99 -10.78 5.54
CA GLY A 97 -7.55 -11.09 6.85
C GLY A 97 -7.09 -10.20 7.99
N ALA A 98 -6.38 -9.09 7.72
CA ALA A 98 -6.10 -8.10 8.75
C ALA A 98 -7.39 -7.58 9.39
N LYS A 99 -7.35 -7.32 10.69
CA LYS A 99 -8.50 -6.86 11.47
C LYS A 99 -8.85 -5.41 11.17
N LYS A 100 -7.83 -4.57 11.09
CA LYS A 100 -7.94 -3.13 10.86
C LYS A 100 -6.69 -2.63 10.14
N ALA A 101 -6.87 -1.60 9.34
CA ALA A 101 -5.77 -0.84 8.75
C ALA A 101 -5.96 0.66 8.99
N PHE A 102 -4.87 1.34 9.30
CA PHE A 102 -4.75 2.78 9.28
C PHE A 102 -3.77 3.16 8.17
N ALA A 103 -4.10 4.14 7.37
CA ALA A 103 -3.26 4.61 6.28
C ALA A 103 -3.11 6.13 6.32
N CYS A 104 -1.99 6.65 5.90
CA CYS A 104 -1.82 8.09 5.70
C CYS A 104 -0.97 8.41 4.47
N ASP A 105 -1.22 9.58 3.91
CA ASP A 105 -0.44 10.13 2.81
C ASP A 105 -0.39 11.65 2.91
N ILE A 106 0.64 12.26 2.35
CA ILE A 106 0.77 13.73 2.29
C ILE A 106 -0.08 14.34 1.17
N ASP A 107 -0.42 13.56 0.15
CA ASP A 107 -1.28 13.98 -0.96
C ASP A 107 -2.75 13.86 -0.54
N ASP A 108 -3.46 14.99 -0.59
CA ASP A 108 -4.87 15.09 -0.21
C ASP A 108 -5.80 14.23 -1.08
N LYS A 109 -5.42 13.96 -2.32
CA LYS A 109 -6.17 13.10 -3.24
C LYS A 109 -6.14 11.63 -2.83
N CYS A 110 -5.10 11.19 -2.14
CA CYS A 110 -4.93 9.79 -1.77
C CYS A 110 -6.05 9.29 -0.84
N GLN A 111 -6.61 10.15 0.01
CA GLN A 111 -7.68 9.74 0.92
C GLN A 111 -8.93 9.27 0.18
N ASP A 112 -9.41 10.05 -0.78
CA ASP A 112 -10.61 9.69 -1.55
C ASP A 112 -10.36 8.45 -2.40
N VAL A 113 -9.23 8.41 -3.11
CA VAL A 113 -8.84 7.28 -3.95
C VAL A 113 -8.72 5.99 -3.15
N ALA A 114 -8.09 6.02 -1.98
CA ALA A 114 -7.96 4.84 -1.13
C ALA A 114 -9.32 4.35 -0.63
N TYR A 115 -10.26 5.24 -0.28
CA TYR A 115 -11.61 4.85 0.09
C TYR A 115 -12.43 4.33 -1.09
N GLU A 116 -12.29 4.89 -2.29
CA GLU A 116 -12.92 4.36 -3.50
C GLU A 116 -12.44 2.94 -3.79
N ASN A 117 -11.13 2.71 -3.76
CA ASN A 117 -10.55 1.39 -3.93
C ASN A 117 -10.98 0.41 -2.81
N ALA A 118 -11.06 0.87 -1.57
CA ALA A 118 -11.57 0.06 -0.46
C ALA A 118 -13.02 -0.38 -0.70
N ALA A 119 -13.88 0.52 -1.17
CA ALA A 119 -15.28 0.23 -1.49
C ALA A 119 -15.41 -0.83 -2.60
N LEU A 120 -14.54 -0.80 -3.63
CA LEU A 120 -14.48 -1.84 -4.66
C LEU A 120 -14.24 -3.24 -4.07
N ASN A 121 -13.57 -3.33 -2.92
CA ASN A 121 -13.24 -4.56 -2.22
C ASN A 121 -14.20 -4.89 -1.06
N GLY A 122 -15.29 -4.12 -0.89
CA GLY A 122 -16.25 -4.32 0.19
C GLY A 122 -15.72 -3.93 1.58
N ILE A 123 -14.69 -3.07 1.63
CA ILE A 123 -14.06 -2.62 2.88
C ILE A 123 -14.68 -1.28 3.27
N GLY A 124 -15.21 -1.22 4.49
CA GLY A 124 -15.82 -0.03 5.08
C GLY A 124 -14.87 0.77 5.97
N ARG A 125 -15.33 1.97 6.37
CA ARG A 125 -14.58 2.88 7.24
C ARG A 125 -14.51 2.43 8.71
N ASP A 126 -15.21 1.38 9.06
CA ASP A 126 -15.16 0.70 10.36
C ASP A 126 -13.87 -0.11 10.55
N THR A 127 -13.29 -0.60 9.45
CA THR A 127 -12.06 -1.38 9.44
C THR A 127 -10.88 -0.67 8.79
N TYR A 128 -11.13 0.38 8.00
CA TYR A 128 -10.12 1.12 7.27
C TYR A 128 -10.22 2.62 7.53
N THR A 129 -9.17 3.19 8.08
CA THR A 129 -9.05 4.64 8.32
C THR A 129 -7.95 5.21 7.45
N VAL A 130 -8.23 6.29 6.71
CA VAL A 130 -7.25 7.02 5.91
C VAL A 130 -7.20 8.47 6.35
N ARG A 131 -6.01 9.03 6.49
CA ARG A 131 -5.78 10.44 6.86
C ARG A 131 -4.80 11.09 5.88
N VAL A 132 -5.01 12.38 5.68
CA VAL A 132 -4.06 13.24 4.97
C VAL A 132 -3.17 13.92 6.00
N GLY A 133 -1.86 13.86 5.82
CA GLY A 133 -0.88 14.50 6.69
C GLY A 133 0.51 13.89 6.58
N ASP A 134 1.47 14.64 7.06
CA ASP A 134 2.88 14.22 7.13
C ASP A 134 3.19 13.64 8.51
N ILE A 135 3.37 12.33 8.60
CA ILE A 135 3.71 11.65 9.86
C ILE A 135 5.02 12.16 10.48
N LEU A 136 5.91 12.78 9.73
CA LEU A 136 7.16 13.31 10.28
C LEU A 136 6.95 14.63 11.05
N THR A 137 5.93 15.40 10.70
CA THR A 137 5.76 16.77 11.22
C THR A 137 4.40 17.03 11.88
N ASP A 138 3.36 16.24 11.54
CA ASP A 138 2.00 16.42 12.05
C ASP A 138 1.80 15.68 13.39
N GLN A 139 1.90 16.41 14.48
CA GLN A 139 1.74 15.86 15.83
C GLN A 139 0.32 15.33 16.11
N ALA A 140 -0.72 15.93 15.51
CA ALA A 140 -2.09 15.47 15.67
C ALA A 140 -2.29 14.12 14.97
N LEU A 141 -1.74 13.96 13.76
CA LEU A 141 -1.73 12.70 13.04
C LEU A 141 -0.95 11.63 13.81
N GLN A 142 0.24 11.97 14.32
CA GLN A 142 1.05 11.05 15.13
C GLN A 142 0.29 10.55 16.37
N ALA A 143 -0.42 11.45 17.04
CA ALA A 143 -1.24 11.11 18.22
C ALA A 143 -2.44 10.23 17.85
N GLU A 144 -3.10 10.46 16.70
CA GLU A 144 -4.20 9.64 16.21
C GLU A 144 -3.72 8.25 15.78
N ILE A 145 -2.60 8.15 15.10
CA ILE A 145 -1.98 6.87 14.70
C ILE A 145 -1.61 6.05 15.93
N GLY A 146 -1.00 6.68 16.93
CA GLY A 146 -0.53 5.99 18.13
C GLY A 146 0.57 4.98 17.81
N GLY A 147 0.40 3.72 18.23
CA GLY A 147 1.36 2.65 18.02
C GLY A 147 0.75 1.27 18.26
N GLY A 148 1.62 0.24 18.28
CA GLY A 148 1.20 -1.14 18.54
C GLY A 148 0.66 -1.86 17.32
N TYR A 149 1.12 -1.48 16.12
CA TYR A 149 0.76 -2.18 14.89
C TYR A 149 1.58 -3.45 14.70
N ASP A 150 0.92 -4.52 14.30
CA ASP A 150 1.57 -5.78 13.98
C ASP A 150 2.40 -5.68 12.70
N ILE A 151 1.94 -4.86 11.73
CA ILE A 151 2.61 -4.62 10.47
C ILE A 151 2.59 -3.14 10.17
N VAL A 152 3.77 -2.58 9.88
CA VAL A 152 3.92 -1.22 9.34
C VAL A 152 4.47 -1.34 7.93
N LEU A 153 3.82 -0.69 6.97
CA LEU A 153 4.13 -0.70 5.55
C LEU A 153 4.63 0.67 5.11
N ALA A 154 5.62 0.70 4.22
CA ALA A 154 6.07 1.92 3.58
C ALA A 154 6.67 1.62 2.19
N ASN A 155 5.94 1.90 1.12
CA ASN A 155 6.45 1.80 -0.24
C ASN A 155 6.75 3.21 -0.77
N ILE A 156 7.84 3.80 -0.30
CA ILE A 156 8.21 5.19 -0.50
C ILE A 156 9.72 5.32 -0.73
N VAL A 157 10.17 6.51 -1.13
CA VAL A 157 11.59 6.76 -1.44
C VAL A 157 12.50 6.66 -0.21
N ALA A 158 13.75 6.29 -0.44
CA ALA A 158 14.75 6.02 0.60
C ALA A 158 14.91 7.16 1.61
N ASP A 159 14.91 8.42 1.16
CA ASP A 159 15.08 9.58 2.05
C ASP A 159 13.97 9.66 3.12
N VAL A 160 12.74 9.37 2.72
CA VAL A 160 11.60 9.39 3.64
C VAL A 160 11.67 8.20 4.60
N ILE A 161 12.07 7.00 4.14
CA ILE A 161 12.27 5.84 5.02
C ILE A 161 13.37 6.11 6.05
N ILE A 162 14.47 6.73 5.66
CA ILE A 162 15.55 7.12 6.57
C ILE A 162 15.04 8.12 7.61
N ALA A 163 14.28 9.13 7.18
CA ALA A 163 13.69 10.11 8.10
C ALA A 163 12.65 9.47 9.06
N LEU A 164 11.94 8.45 8.63
CA LEU A 164 10.99 7.69 9.45
C LEU A 164 11.66 6.72 10.44
N ALA A 165 12.90 6.32 10.22
CA ALA A 165 13.57 5.28 11.00
C ALA A 165 13.47 5.47 12.54
N PRO A 166 13.61 6.68 13.10
CA PRO A 166 13.42 6.92 14.53
C PRO A 166 12.00 6.63 15.02
N ALA A 167 10.99 6.84 14.19
CA ALA A 167 9.58 6.70 14.53
C ALA A 167 9.05 5.28 14.36
N VAL A 168 9.68 4.43 13.56
CA VAL A 168 9.16 3.10 13.21
C VAL A 168 9.03 2.19 14.43
N ARG A 169 10.05 2.14 15.29
CA ARG A 169 10.05 1.24 16.46
C ARG A 169 8.88 1.51 17.42
N PRO A 170 8.56 2.78 17.78
CA PRO A 170 7.38 3.11 18.58
C PRO A 170 6.04 2.74 17.93
N LEU A 171 5.95 2.71 16.60
CA LEU A 171 4.73 2.34 15.87
C LEU A 171 4.46 0.83 15.91
N LEU A 172 5.50 0.00 16.05
CA LEU A 172 5.38 -1.45 16.04
C LEU A 172 4.93 -2.02 17.38
N ALA A 173 4.08 -3.03 17.30
CA ALA A 173 3.81 -3.95 18.41
C ALA A 173 5.08 -4.73 18.80
N GLU A 174 5.02 -5.43 19.95
CA GLU A 174 6.01 -6.46 20.25
C GLU A 174 5.98 -7.53 19.15
N HIS A 175 7.14 -7.85 18.58
CA HIS A 175 7.26 -8.73 17.40
C HIS A 175 6.60 -8.21 16.11
N GLY A 176 6.23 -6.94 16.04
CA GLY A 176 5.71 -6.30 14.82
C GLY A 176 6.78 -6.25 13.72
N VAL A 177 6.33 -6.18 12.47
CA VAL A 177 7.17 -6.20 11.27
C VAL A 177 7.04 -4.88 10.52
N PHE A 178 8.17 -4.31 10.10
CA PHE A 178 8.23 -3.19 9.17
C PHE A 178 8.61 -3.69 7.78
N LEU A 179 7.71 -3.54 6.82
CA LEU A 179 7.95 -3.86 5.41
C LEU A 179 8.13 -2.55 4.65
N CYS A 180 9.28 -2.33 4.08
CA CYS A 180 9.54 -1.16 3.27
C CYS A 180 10.10 -1.53 1.90
N SER A 181 9.72 -0.76 0.88
CA SER A 181 10.14 -0.87 -0.50
C SER A 181 10.17 0.51 -1.17
N GLY A 182 10.43 0.57 -2.48
CA GLY A 182 10.61 1.84 -3.19
C GLY A 182 12.05 2.37 -3.09
N ILE A 183 12.97 1.53 -2.62
CA ILE A 183 14.38 1.83 -2.40
C ILE A 183 15.17 1.35 -3.61
N ILE A 184 15.91 2.24 -4.26
CA ILE A 184 16.86 1.84 -5.31
C ILE A 184 18.07 1.11 -4.69
N ASP A 185 18.64 0.15 -5.42
CA ASP A 185 19.70 -0.73 -4.91
C ASP A 185 20.89 0.03 -4.31
N THR A 186 21.26 1.15 -4.91
CA THR A 186 22.37 1.99 -4.45
C THR A 186 22.15 2.65 -3.10
N ARG A 187 20.88 2.73 -2.62
CA ARG A 187 20.51 3.33 -1.34
C ARG A 187 20.16 2.28 -0.26
N ALA A 188 20.12 1.00 -0.63
CA ALA A 188 19.65 -0.06 0.26
C ALA A 188 20.49 -0.21 1.53
N ASP A 189 21.82 -0.08 1.43
CA ASP A 189 22.69 -0.18 2.60
C ASP A 189 22.59 1.02 3.55
N GLU A 190 22.34 2.21 3.00
CA GLU A 190 22.06 3.43 3.79
C GLU A 190 20.77 3.31 4.59
N VAL A 191 19.69 2.88 3.93
CA VAL A 191 18.40 2.61 4.59
C VAL A 191 18.56 1.55 5.68
N ARG A 192 19.25 0.44 5.38
CA ARG A 192 19.52 -0.60 6.37
C ARG A 192 20.27 -0.05 7.58
N ALA A 193 21.31 0.73 7.37
CA ALA A 193 22.08 1.32 8.47
C ALA A 193 21.21 2.23 9.34
N ALA A 194 20.35 3.07 8.73
CA ALA A 194 19.42 3.92 9.45
C ALA A 194 18.42 3.12 10.30
N LEU A 195 17.82 2.07 9.75
CA LEU A 195 16.87 1.21 10.47
C LEU A 195 17.54 0.48 11.64
N VAL A 196 18.73 -0.08 11.43
CA VAL A 196 19.50 -0.79 12.47
C VAL A 196 19.93 0.14 13.59
N SER A 197 20.38 1.37 13.28
CA SER A 197 20.78 2.36 14.29
C SER A 197 19.62 2.79 15.20
N HIS A 198 18.37 2.60 14.76
CA HIS A 198 17.16 2.87 15.54
C HIS A 198 16.51 1.62 16.12
N GLY A 199 17.26 0.53 16.27
CA GLY A 199 16.85 -0.66 17.02
C GLY A 199 15.99 -1.65 16.23
N LEU A 200 15.96 -1.55 14.91
CA LEU A 200 15.34 -2.55 14.04
C LEU A 200 16.35 -3.60 13.58
N ARG A 201 15.90 -4.83 13.46
CA ARG A 201 16.70 -5.92 12.87
C ARG A 201 16.21 -6.20 11.46
N VAL A 202 17.06 -6.01 10.46
CA VAL A 202 16.73 -6.37 9.08
C VAL A 202 16.89 -7.88 8.92
N THR A 203 15.80 -8.56 8.57
CA THR A 203 15.75 -10.02 8.44
C THR A 203 15.78 -10.49 6.99
N GLU A 204 15.27 -9.67 6.06
CA GLU A 204 15.22 -9.98 4.62
C GLU A 204 15.56 -8.72 3.80
N LYS A 205 16.10 -8.93 2.59
CA LYS A 205 16.40 -7.87 1.63
C LYS A 205 15.96 -8.30 0.24
#